data_d37e6020540db2a64f27df81c541c82d
#
_entry.id   d37e6020540db2a64f27df81c541c82d
#
_cell.length_a   1.000
_cell.length_b   1.000
_cell.length_c   1.000
_cell.angle_alpha   90.00
_cell.angle_beta   90.00
_cell.angle_gamma   90.00
#
_symmetry.space_group_name_H-M   'P 1'
#
loop_
_entity.id
_entity.type
_entity.pdbx_description
1 polymer ?
#
loop_
_entity_poly.entity_id
_entity_poly.type
_entity_poly.pdbx_seq_one_letter_code
_entity_poly.pdbx_strand_id
1 'polypeptide(L)'
;MSLRGVFYVVAGFVGREVNGFQFVDWEALRQMSLEGQEIGSHSFTHRGTTSGLTTKATQLFRLVRSKGLVRSMRLTRALLRLAEEYPVIHFEPEEEVVMSKQEIEKELGRPCNSYAYPGGEPSSVVMKVAKDEGYTSGRTIRPGFNHFHNFEPYALRCQVWDQWTTARSANKWVDKAIRQNLWLIEVFHALNLSHYPYSCSRIALKEHLSYIRSRLGEIDNLTVSETIDGIRGNLPNVLPSSRSP
;
A
#
# COMPACT_ATOMS: atom_id res chain seq x y z
N MET A 1 -0.27 10.53 -21.47
CA MET A 1 -0.80 9.68 -20.39
C MET A 1 -0.03 9.96 -19.11
N SER A 2 -0.72 10.16 -17.98
CA SER A 2 -0.08 10.19 -16.66
C SER A 2 0.26 8.76 -16.23
N LEU A 3 1.39 8.58 -15.53
CA LEU A 3 1.71 7.30 -14.90
C LEU A 3 0.79 7.09 -13.70
N ARG A 4 0.40 5.84 -13.48
CA ARG A 4 -0.40 5.43 -12.33
C ARG A 4 0.47 4.78 -11.28
N GLY A 5 0.10 4.96 -10.03
CA GLY A 5 0.77 4.36 -8.89
C GLY A 5 -0.20 4.03 -7.78
N VAL A 6 0.32 3.37 -6.75
CA VAL A 6 -0.41 3.09 -5.50
C VAL A 6 0.23 3.87 -4.38
N PHE A 7 -0.57 4.62 -3.65
CA PHE A 7 -0.14 5.37 -2.48
C PHE A 7 -0.65 4.66 -1.22
N TYR A 8 0.26 3.98 -0.55
CA TYR A 8 -0.05 3.27 0.69
C TYR A 8 0.01 4.23 1.87
N VAL A 9 -1.13 4.50 2.47
CA VAL A 9 -1.26 5.50 3.52
C VAL A 9 -1.41 4.87 4.90
N VAL A 10 -0.78 5.49 5.90
CA VAL A 10 -1.03 5.21 7.31
C VAL A 10 -2.27 6.01 7.70
N ALA A 11 -3.41 5.34 7.77
CA ALA A 11 -4.71 6.01 7.84
C ALA A 11 -4.85 6.97 9.04
N GLY A 12 -4.31 6.61 10.19
CA GLY A 12 -4.32 7.44 11.39
C GLY A 12 -3.38 8.66 11.33
N PHE A 13 -2.49 8.76 10.33
CA PHE A 13 -1.56 9.89 10.17
C PHE A 13 -2.02 10.91 9.13
N VAL A 14 -3.04 10.57 8.34
CA VAL A 14 -3.53 11.45 7.25
C VAL A 14 -3.97 12.80 7.82
N GLY A 15 -3.46 13.88 7.23
CA GLY A 15 -3.72 15.26 7.62
C GLY A 15 -3.02 15.73 8.89
N ARG A 16 -2.13 14.92 9.48
CA ARG A 16 -1.45 15.20 10.75
C ARG A 16 0.04 15.44 10.56
N GLU A 17 0.61 16.15 11.51
CA GLU A 17 2.06 16.17 11.71
C GLU A 17 2.46 15.04 12.67
N VAL A 18 3.34 14.15 12.24
CA VAL A 18 3.85 13.04 13.04
C VAL A 18 5.37 13.01 12.95
N ASN A 19 6.05 13.07 14.09
CA ASN A 19 7.52 13.06 14.17
C ASN A 19 8.18 14.15 13.30
N GLY A 20 7.58 15.34 13.19
CA GLY A 20 8.07 16.46 12.40
C GLY A 20 7.83 16.34 10.88
N PHE A 21 7.03 15.37 10.45
CA PHE A 21 6.61 15.23 9.05
C PHE A 21 5.12 15.52 8.91
N GLN A 22 4.79 16.46 8.01
CA GLN A 22 3.41 16.70 7.62
C GLN A 22 2.96 15.60 6.66
N PHE A 23 1.91 14.86 7.03
CA PHE A 23 1.30 13.86 6.17
C PHE A 23 0.24 14.49 5.25
N VAL A 24 0.06 13.86 4.09
CA VAL A 24 -0.98 14.22 3.11
C VAL A 24 -2.36 14.19 3.78
N ASP A 25 -3.24 15.10 3.39
CA ASP A 25 -4.62 15.15 3.88
C ASP A 25 -5.60 14.34 3.00
N TRP A 26 -6.82 14.16 3.50
CA TRP A 26 -7.84 13.41 2.79
C TRP A 26 -8.31 14.08 1.50
N GLU A 27 -8.26 15.42 1.42
CA GLU A 27 -8.65 16.13 0.21
C GLU A 27 -7.68 15.84 -0.93
N ALA A 28 -6.38 15.92 -0.67
CA ALA A 28 -5.36 15.58 -1.66
C ALA A 28 -5.45 14.11 -2.08
N LEU A 29 -5.73 13.18 -1.14
CA LEU A 29 -5.90 11.76 -1.45
C LEU A 29 -7.15 11.53 -2.32
N ARG A 30 -8.26 12.24 -2.07
CA ARG A 30 -9.44 12.19 -2.94
C ARG A 30 -9.12 12.66 -4.35
N GLN A 31 -8.41 13.79 -4.47
CA GLN A 31 -7.99 14.31 -5.76
C GLN A 31 -7.09 13.33 -6.51
N MET A 32 -6.08 12.75 -5.84
CA MET A 32 -5.22 11.73 -6.44
C MET A 32 -6.02 10.51 -6.92
N SER A 33 -7.01 10.07 -6.14
CA SER A 33 -7.88 8.96 -6.51
C SER A 33 -8.74 9.28 -7.74
N LEU A 34 -9.24 10.52 -7.86
CA LEU A 34 -9.96 10.99 -9.06
C LEU A 34 -9.07 11.05 -10.30
N GLU A 35 -7.78 11.30 -10.13
CA GLU A 35 -6.77 11.30 -11.19
C GLU A 35 -6.30 9.89 -11.57
N GLY A 36 -6.88 8.83 -11.00
CA GLY A 36 -6.61 7.45 -11.33
C GLY A 36 -5.47 6.81 -10.54
N GLN A 37 -5.01 7.45 -9.46
CA GLN A 37 -4.10 6.81 -8.52
C GLN A 37 -4.88 5.89 -7.57
N GLU A 38 -4.29 4.76 -7.21
CA GLU A 38 -4.84 3.89 -6.18
C GLU A 38 -4.40 4.36 -4.80
N ILE A 39 -5.32 4.40 -3.84
CA ILE A 39 -5.00 4.62 -2.44
C ILE A 39 -5.14 3.29 -1.70
N GLY A 40 -4.01 2.74 -1.28
CA GLY A 40 -3.92 1.50 -0.52
C GLY A 40 -3.65 1.76 0.97
N SER A 41 -3.80 0.73 1.76
CA SER A 41 -3.57 0.80 3.21
C SER A 41 -2.15 0.42 3.61
N HIS A 42 -1.57 1.16 4.56
CA HIS A 42 -0.32 0.84 5.24
C HIS A 42 -0.49 0.78 6.75
N SER A 43 -1.55 0.12 7.20
CA SER A 43 -2.06 0.05 8.56
C SER A 43 -2.64 1.37 9.11
N PHE A 44 -3.11 1.35 10.35
CA PHE A 44 -3.70 2.52 10.97
C PHE A 44 -2.65 3.42 11.64
N THR A 45 -1.69 2.84 12.38
CA THR A 45 -0.65 3.60 13.11
C THR A 45 0.78 3.25 12.72
N HIS A 46 0.98 2.51 11.61
CA HIS A 46 2.30 2.05 11.13
C HIS A 46 3.05 1.16 12.14
N ARG A 47 2.37 0.40 12.95
CA ARG A 47 3.03 -0.52 13.87
C ARG A 47 3.23 -1.88 13.21
N GLY A 48 4.44 -2.39 13.38
CA GLY A 48 4.79 -3.73 12.89
C GLY A 48 4.06 -4.84 13.64
N THR A 49 4.12 -6.03 13.10
CA THR A 49 3.41 -7.24 13.55
C THR A 49 3.90 -7.82 14.88
N THR A 50 4.67 -7.08 15.68
CA THR A 50 5.11 -7.53 17.00
C THR A 50 4.02 -7.27 18.04
N SER A 51 3.52 -8.35 18.63
CA SER A 51 2.55 -8.33 19.72
C SER A 51 2.99 -7.40 20.83
N GLY A 52 2.30 -6.29 20.99
CA GLY A 52 2.47 -5.36 22.12
C GLY A 52 1.48 -5.66 23.23
N LEU A 53 1.78 -5.18 24.42
CA LEU A 53 0.93 -5.31 25.59
C LEU A 53 -0.48 -4.77 25.34
N THR A 54 -1.49 -5.58 25.64
CA THR A 54 -2.90 -5.21 25.51
C THR A 54 -3.25 -4.06 26.47
N THR A 55 -3.71 -2.95 25.92
CA THR A 55 -4.21 -1.81 26.70
C THR A 55 -5.72 -1.95 26.93
N LYS A 56 -6.25 -1.16 27.88
CA LYS A 56 -7.71 -1.08 28.12
C LYS A 56 -8.49 -0.70 26.85
N ALA A 57 -7.89 0.12 25.96
CA ALA A 57 -8.50 0.51 24.69
C ALA A 57 -8.63 -0.69 23.74
N THR A 58 -7.60 -1.54 23.65
CA THR A 58 -7.64 -2.79 22.87
C THR A 58 -8.72 -3.74 23.36
N GLN A 59 -8.85 -3.87 24.70
CA GLN A 59 -9.90 -4.70 25.28
C GLN A 59 -11.30 -4.14 24.97
N LEU A 60 -11.47 -2.83 25.03
CA LEU A 60 -12.72 -2.16 24.68
C LEU A 60 -13.06 -2.35 23.20
N PHE A 61 -12.07 -2.23 22.30
CA PHE A 61 -12.26 -2.47 20.87
C PHE A 61 -12.68 -3.92 20.58
N ARG A 62 -12.03 -4.90 21.20
CA ARG A 62 -12.43 -6.32 21.10
C ARG A 62 -13.87 -6.55 21.56
N LEU A 63 -14.25 -5.97 22.70
CA LEU A 63 -15.60 -6.08 23.23
C LEU A 63 -16.63 -5.48 22.26
N VAL A 64 -16.32 -4.34 21.68
CA VAL A 64 -17.20 -3.65 20.73
C VAL A 64 -17.33 -4.42 19.41
N ARG A 65 -16.23 -4.99 18.91
CA ARG A 65 -16.22 -5.85 17.71
C ARG A 65 -17.04 -7.13 17.93
N SER A 66 -16.85 -7.80 19.08
CA SER A 66 -17.58 -9.04 19.40
C SER A 66 -19.09 -8.84 19.47
N LYS A 67 -19.53 -7.61 19.75
CA LYS A 67 -20.95 -7.22 19.81
C LYS A 67 -21.47 -6.63 18.48
N GLY A 68 -20.71 -6.65 17.40
CA GLY A 68 -21.12 -6.13 16.09
C GLY A 68 -21.25 -4.60 16.02
N LEU A 69 -20.78 -3.87 17.04
CA LEU A 69 -20.92 -2.42 17.17
C LEU A 69 -19.86 -1.61 16.39
N VAL A 70 -18.90 -2.26 15.76
CA VAL A 70 -17.81 -1.60 15.00
C VAL A 70 -18.28 -0.82 13.77
N ARG A 71 -19.50 -1.08 13.29
CA ARG A 71 -20.11 -0.31 12.19
C ARG A 71 -20.57 1.10 12.57
N SER A 72 -20.43 1.51 13.84
CA SER A 72 -20.83 2.85 14.29
C SER A 72 -19.71 3.86 14.13
N MET A 73 -19.87 4.81 13.21
CA MET A 73 -18.95 5.95 13.00
C MET A 73 -18.65 6.77 14.28
N ARG A 74 -19.56 6.78 15.24
CA ARG A 74 -19.38 7.50 16.52
C ARG A 74 -18.32 6.83 17.39
N LEU A 75 -18.23 5.50 17.35
CA LEU A 75 -17.27 4.76 18.17
C LEU A 75 -15.86 4.86 17.62
N THR A 76 -15.70 4.82 16.29
CA THR A 76 -14.40 5.04 15.65
C THR A 76 -13.83 6.42 15.97
N ARG A 77 -14.68 7.47 15.96
CA ARG A 77 -14.29 8.83 16.38
C ARG A 77 -13.93 8.92 17.87
N ALA A 78 -14.65 8.21 18.74
CA ALA A 78 -14.32 8.18 20.16
C ALA A 78 -12.97 7.49 20.44
N LEU A 79 -12.69 6.39 19.73
CA LEU A 79 -11.40 5.69 19.81
C LEU A 79 -10.25 6.54 19.24
N LEU A 80 -10.51 7.29 18.16
CA LEU A 80 -9.53 8.23 17.60
C LEU A 80 -9.21 9.36 18.57
N ARG A 81 -10.19 9.95 19.25
CA ARG A 81 -9.98 10.97 20.31
C ARG A 81 -9.19 10.41 21.48
N LEU A 82 -9.50 9.17 21.91
CA LEU A 82 -8.71 8.51 22.95
C LEU A 82 -7.26 8.26 22.50
N ALA A 83 -7.03 7.99 21.21
CA ALA A 83 -5.68 7.87 20.66
C ALA A 83 -4.91 9.20 20.63
N GLU A 84 -5.61 10.33 20.48
CA GLU A 84 -5.03 11.68 20.58
C GLU A 84 -4.65 12.05 22.03
N GLU A 85 -5.49 11.65 22.98
CA GLU A 85 -5.31 11.95 24.41
C GLU A 85 -4.29 11.00 25.09
N TYR A 86 -4.11 9.78 24.52
CA TYR A 86 -3.20 8.76 25.05
C TYR A 86 -2.27 8.23 23.95
N PRO A 87 -1.08 8.83 23.75
CA PRO A 87 -0.15 8.48 22.67
C PRO A 87 0.41 7.04 22.70
N VAL A 88 -0.06 6.21 23.63
CA VAL A 88 0.37 4.82 23.85
C VAL A 88 -0.75 3.81 23.54
N ILE A 89 -1.79 4.16 22.78
CA ILE A 89 -2.78 3.17 22.37
C ILE A 89 -2.12 2.23 21.35
N HIS A 90 -1.88 1.01 21.79
CA HIS A 90 -1.40 -0.08 20.93
C HIS A 90 -2.61 -0.84 20.41
N PHE A 91 -2.82 -0.78 19.09
CA PHE A 91 -3.75 -1.68 18.41
C PHE A 91 -3.06 -3.01 18.16
N GLU A 92 -3.82 -4.09 18.25
CA GLU A 92 -3.34 -5.39 17.78
C GLU A 92 -3.15 -5.34 16.26
N PRO A 93 -2.24 -6.13 15.68
CA PRO A 93 -1.99 -6.13 14.24
C PRO A 93 -3.26 -6.32 13.39
N GLU A 94 -4.22 -7.10 13.90
CA GLU A 94 -5.51 -7.33 13.27
C GLU A 94 -6.38 -6.06 13.24
N GLU A 95 -6.38 -5.33 14.33
CA GLU A 95 -7.13 -4.06 14.45
C GLU A 95 -6.57 -3.00 13.53
N GLU A 96 -5.25 -2.94 13.38
CA GLU A 96 -4.55 -2.07 12.43
C GLU A 96 -5.02 -2.27 10.99
N VAL A 97 -5.24 -3.52 10.57
CA VAL A 97 -5.73 -3.89 9.24
C VAL A 97 -7.17 -3.43 9.04
N VAL A 98 -8.04 -3.75 9.99
CA VAL A 98 -9.49 -3.47 9.92
C VAL A 98 -9.75 -1.96 9.94
N MET A 99 -9.17 -1.26 10.93
CA MET A 99 -9.40 0.17 11.12
C MET A 99 -8.89 1.00 9.95
N SER A 100 -7.73 0.65 9.40
CA SER A 100 -7.17 1.37 8.26
C SER A 100 -8.05 1.27 7.02
N LYS A 101 -8.58 0.07 6.73
CA LYS A 101 -9.51 -0.12 5.62
C LYS A 101 -10.77 0.72 5.79
N GLN A 102 -11.40 0.60 6.96
CA GLN A 102 -12.64 1.31 7.25
C GLN A 102 -12.49 2.83 7.14
N GLU A 103 -11.38 3.38 7.65
CA GLU A 103 -11.15 4.82 7.58
C GLU A 103 -10.89 5.29 6.15
N ILE A 104 -10.06 4.57 5.37
CA ILE A 104 -9.79 4.91 3.98
C ILE A 104 -11.07 4.84 3.14
N GLU A 105 -11.85 3.76 3.26
CA GLU A 105 -13.10 3.59 2.51
C GLU A 105 -14.15 4.63 2.87
N LYS A 106 -14.27 4.96 4.14
CA LYS A 106 -15.16 6.02 4.63
C LYS A 106 -14.79 7.38 4.05
N GLU A 107 -13.51 7.74 4.07
CA GLU A 107 -13.05 9.06 3.64
C GLU A 107 -13.01 9.22 2.12
N LEU A 108 -12.76 8.15 1.38
CA LEU A 108 -12.69 8.19 -0.08
C LEU A 108 -14.01 7.82 -0.77
N GLY A 109 -14.94 7.15 -0.08
CA GLY A 109 -16.16 6.60 -0.68
C GLY A 109 -15.90 5.52 -1.73
N ARG A 110 -14.75 4.85 -1.67
CA ARG A 110 -14.28 3.83 -2.63
C ARG A 110 -13.62 2.66 -1.90
N PRO A 111 -13.64 1.43 -2.48
CA PRO A 111 -12.96 0.30 -1.89
C PRO A 111 -11.45 0.50 -1.75
N CYS A 112 -10.90 0.08 -0.63
CA CYS A 112 -9.45 -0.03 -0.40
C CYS A 112 -9.04 -1.50 -0.57
N ASN A 113 -8.47 -1.85 -1.72
CA ASN A 113 -8.27 -3.24 -2.12
C ASN A 113 -6.86 -3.77 -1.87
N SER A 114 -5.87 -2.90 -1.70
CA SER A 114 -4.48 -3.31 -1.52
C SER A 114 -3.91 -2.91 -0.16
N TYR A 115 -3.10 -3.79 0.41
CA TYR A 115 -2.43 -3.60 1.69
C TYR A 115 -0.92 -3.70 1.55
N ALA A 116 -0.17 -2.77 2.15
CA ALA A 116 1.27 -2.90 2.32
C ALA A 116 1.58 -3.19 3.79
N TYR A 117 2.31 -4.25 4.05
CA TYR A 117 2.63 -4.63 5.43
C TYR A 117 3.66 -3.68 6.04
N PRO A 118 3.40 -3.06 7.23
CA PRO A 118 4.42 -2.31 7.95
C PRO A 118 5.65 -3.17 8.24
N GLY A 119 6.85 -2.64 7.90
CA GLY A 119 8.08 -3.40 7.97
C GLY A 119 8.25 -4.47 6.89
N GLY A 120 7.24 -4.71 6.07
CA GLY A 120 7.30 -5.56 4.87
C GLY A 120 7.22 -7.07 5.07
N GLU A 121 7.20 -7.55 6.31
CA GLU A 121 7.09 -8.98 6.63
C GLU A 121 5.81 -9.26 7.42
N PRO A 122 4.77 -9.82 6.79
CA PRO A 122 3.51 -10.12 7.45
C PRO A 122 3.60 -11.38 8.31
N SER A 123 2.89 -11.38 9.43
CA SER A 123 2.53 -12.63 10.10
C SER A 123 1.39 -13.34 9.34
N SER A 124 1.27 -14.66 9.52
CA SER A 124 0.15 -15.42 8.95
C SER A 124 -1.21 -14.92 9.42
N VAL A 125 -1.27 -14.39 10.64
CA VAL A 125 -2.50 -13.80 11.22
C VAL A 125 -2.89 -12.54 10.46
N VAL A 126 -1.97 -11.60 10.25
CA VAL A 126 -2.22 -10.36 9.50
C VAL A 126 -2.60 -10.65 8.06
N MET A 127 -1.95 -11.62 7.41
CA MET A 127 -2.32 -12.05 6.06
C MET A 127 -3.75 -12.58 6.00
N LYS A 128 -4.13 -13.41 6.99
CA LYS A 128 -5.49 -13.95 7.08
C LYS A 128 -6.51 -12.84 7.29
N VAL A 129 -6.26 -11.92 8.22
CA VAL A 129 -7.18 -10.80 8.48
C VAL A 129 -7.32 -9.91 7.26
N ALA A 130 -6.23 -9.57 6.57
CA ALA A 130 -6.30 -8.79 5.34
C ALA A 130 -7.19 -9.47 4.28
N LYS A 131 -7.09 -10.80 4.14
CA LYS A 131 -7.95 -11.58 3.27
C LYS A 131 -9.41 -11.57 3.71
N ASP A 132 -9.67 -11.79 4.99
CA ASP A 132 -11.01 -11.85 5.55
C ASP A 132 -11.74 -10.50 5.48
N GLU A 133 -11.00 -9.38 5.60
CA GLU A 133 -11.52 -8.03 5.45
C GLU A 133 -11.69 -7.59 3.97
N GLY A 134 -11.39 -8.48 3.02
CA GLY A 134 -11.64 -8.23 1.61
C GLY A 134 -10.57 -7.41 0.88
N TYR A 135 -9.35 -7.27 1.43
CA TYR A 135 -8.24 -6.86 0.61
C TYR A 135 -7.98 -7.90 -0.47
N THR A 136 -7.67 -7.48 -1.68
CA THR A 136 -7.39 -8.39 -2.80
C THR A 136 -5.91 -8.75 -2.89
N SER A 137 -5.05 -7.94 -2.24
CA SER A 137 -3.61 -8.15 -2.26
C SER A 137 -2.89 -7.61 -1.03
N GLY A 138 -1.70 -8.16 -0.75
CA GLY A 138 -0.77 -7.69 0.26
C GLY A 138 0.67 -7.66 -0.26
N ARG A 139 1.35 -6.50 -0.15
CA ARG A 139 2.71 -6.30 -0.62
C ARG A 139 3.72 -6.42 0.53
N THR A 140 4.73 -7.24 0.31
CA THR A 140 5.92 -7.38 1.17
C THR A 140 7.05 -6.47 0.67
N ILE A 141 8.22 -6.53 1.32
CA ILE A 141 9.48 -5.95 0.81
C ILE A 141 10.42 -7.02 0.22
N ARG A 142 9.94 -8.24 0.02
CA ARG A 142 10.73 -9.32 -0.56
C ARG A 142 11.15 -8.94 -1.98
N PRO A 143 12.45 -8.89 -2.28
CA PRO A 143 12.90 -8.48 -3.61
C PRO A 143 12.49 -9.49 -4.67
N GLY A 144 12.13 -9.00 -5.84
CA GLY A 144 11.78 -9.86 -6.97
C GLY A 144 10.70 -9.30 -7.86
N PHE A 145 10.22 -10.18 -8.72
CA PHE A 145 9.13 -9.94 -9.66
C PHE A 145 8.00 -10.92 -9.35
N ASN A 146 6.81 -10.62 -9.84
CA ASN A 146 5.66 -11.51 -9.75
C ASN A 146 5.39 -12.12 -11.13
N HIS A 147 5.04 -13.41 -11.15
CA HIS A 147 4.68 -14.12 -12.37
C HIS A 147 3.15 -14.15 -12.49
N PHE A 148 2.59 -13.76 -13.61
CA PHE A 148 1.13 -13.65 -13.80
C PHE A 148 0.36 -14.93 -13.51
N HIS A 149 0.97 -16.10 -13.71
CA HIS A 149 0.33 -17.40 -13.53
C HIS A 149 0.67 -18.09 -12.19
N ASN A 150 1.64 -17.54 -11.44
CA ASN A 150 2.09 -18.15 -10.19
C ASN A 150 2.66 -17.07 -9.26
N PHE A 151 1.79 -16.41 -8.52
CA PHE A 151 2.15 -15.43 -7.50
C PHE A 151 1.24 -15.59 -6.28
N GLU A 152 1.74 -15.13 -5.15
CA GLU A 152 0.99 -15.10 -3.90
C GLU A 152 0.35 -13.72 -3.72
N PRO A 153 -0.97 -13.55 -3.89
CA PRO A 153 -1.62 -12.24 -3.84
C PRO A 153 -1.35 -11.48 -2.53
N TYR A 154 -1.20 -12.20 -1.42
CA TYR A 154 -0.92 -11.62 -0.10
C TYR A 154 0.56 -11.61 0.28
N ALA A 155 1.45 -11.91 -0.66
CA ALA A 155 2.90 -11.84 -0.48
C ALA A 155 3.61 -11.30 -1.73
N LEU A 156 3.05 -10.25 -2.33
CA LEU A 156 3.60 -9.63 -3.54
C LEU A 156 5.03 -9.18 -3.31
N ARG A 157 5.89 -9.49 -4.28
CA ARG A 157 7.28 -9.09 -4.33
C ARG A 157 7.43 -7.72 -4.97
N CYS A 158 8.52 -7.02 -4.64
CA CYS A 158 8.78 -5.70 -5.20
C CYS A 158 10.28 -5.43 -5.33
N GLN A 159 10.62 -4.33 -5.97
CA GLN A 159 11.95 -3.72 -5.97
C GLN A 159 11.87 -2.44 -5.13
N VAL A 160 12.58 -2.41 -4.02
CA VAL A 160 12.61 -1.24 -3.13
C VAL A 160 13.74 -0.31 -3.57
N TRP A 161 13.40 0.95 -3.78
CA TRP A 161 14.39 1.99 -4.02
C TRP A 161 15.03 2.44 -2.71
N ASP A 162 16.33 2.64 -2.75
CA ASP A 162 17.17 3.14 -1.67
C ASP A 162 18.05 4.30 -2.15
N GLN A 163 18.91 4.80 -1.28
CA GLN A 163 19.83 5.90 -1.59
C GLN A 163 20.90 5.54 -2.65
N TRP A 164 21.10 4.27 -2.97
CA TRP A 164 22.06 3.79 -3.97
C TRP A 164 21.41 3.45 -5.31
N THR A 165 20.07 3.41 -5.35
CA THR A 165 19.35 3.09 -6.56
C THR A 165 19.42 4.24 -7.57
N THR A 166 19.96 3.95 -8.74
CA THR A 166 20.06 4.88 -9.86
C THR A 166 18.98 4.61 -10.91
N ALA A 167 18.65 5.61 -11.73
CA ALA A 167 17.75 5.40 -12.87
C ALA A 167 18.23 4.25 -13.76
N ARG A 168 19.55 4.18 -14.03
CA ARG A 168 20.14 3.09 -14.85
C ARG A 168 19.94 1.71 -14.23
N SER A 169 20.06 1.57 -12.91
CA SER A 169 19.83 0.28 -12.25
C SER A 169 18.36 -0.12 -12.27
N ALA A 170 17.46 0.83 -12.03
CA ALA A 170 16.02 0.58 -12.06
C ALA A 170 15.49 0.30 -13.48
N ASN A 171 16.01 1.00 -14.49
CA ASN A 171 15.64 0.72 -15.90
C ASN A 171 15.90 -0.74 -16.29
N LYS A 172 16.93 -1.39 -15.70
CA LYS A 172 17.17 -2.82 -15.93
C LYS A 172 16.07 -3.71 -15.38
N TRP A 173 15.38 -3.29 -14.31
CA TRP A 173 14.21 -4.01 -13.79
C TRP A 173 13.07 -3.97 -14.79
N VAL A 174 12.80 -2.78 -15.38
CA VAL A 174 11.80 -2.61 -16.44
C VAL A 174 12.15 -3.47 -17.65
N ASP A 175 13.40 -3.40 -18.12
CA ASP A 175 13.85 -4.21 -19.26
C ASP A 175 13.71 -5.71 -19.01
N LYS A 176 14.00 -6.16 -17.79
CA LYS A 176 13.82 -7.55 -17.42
C LYS A 176 12.34 -7.92 -17.37
N ALA A 177 11.48 -7.06 -16.83
CA ALA A 177 10.04 -7.28 -16.79
C ALA A 177 9.47 -7.44 -18.22
N ILE A 178 9.87 -6.57 -19.13
CA ILE A 178 9.47 -6.65 -20.55
C ILE A 178 9.95 -7.97 -21.18
N ARG A 179 11.24 -8.26 -21.11
CA ARG A 179 11.81 -9.46 -21.75
C ARG A 179 11.25 -10.77 -21.25
N GLN A 180 10.85 -10.83 -19.99
CA GLN A 180 10.40 -12.07 -19.34
C GLN A 180 8.90 -12.09 -19.04
N ASN A 181 8.16 -11.07 -19.52
CA ASN A 181 6.73 -10.91 -19.24
C ASN A 181 6.39 -11.04 -17.76
N LEU A 182 6.97 -10.18 -16.92
CA LEU A 182 6.83 -10.20 -15.47
C LEU A 182 6.09 -8.98 -14.98
N TRP A 183 5.40 -9.11 -13.86
CA TRP A 183 4.84 -7.98 -13.12
C TRP A 183 5.91 -7.41 -12.17
N LEU A 184 6.33 -6.18 -12.44
CA LEU A 184 7.24 -5.38 -11.62
C LEU A 184 6.43 -4.45 -10.73
N ILE A 185 6.72 -4.47 -9.44
CA ILE A 185 6.26 -3.48 -8.46
C ILE A 185 7.50 -2.76 -7.94
N GLU A 186 7.55 -1.45 -8.06
CA GLU A 186 8.61 -0.61 -7.51
C GLU A 186 8.10 0.17 -6.31
N VAL A 187 8.91 0.28 -5.26
CA VAL A 187 8.52 0.90 -3.99
C VAL A 187 9.44 2.07 -3.69
N PHE A 188 8.83 3.21 -3.43
CA PHE A 188 9.48 4.46 -3.05
C PHE A 188 8.99 4.87 -1.66
N HIS A 189 9.89 5.38 -0.80
CA HIS A 189 9.52 5.87 0.53
C HIS A 189 9.67 7.38 0.63
N ALA A 190 10.87 7.92 0.35
CA ALA A 190 11.17 9.33 0.49
C ALA A 190 12.03 9.84 -0.67
N LEU A 191 12.00 11.14 -0.91
CA LEU A 191 12.81 11.80 -1.94
C LEU A 191 13.77 12.79 -1.28
N ASN A 192 15.07 12.69 -1.61
CA ASN A 192 16.12 13.60 -1.15
C ASN A 192 16.16 13.79 0.38
N LEU A 193 15.74 12.82 1.16
CA LEU A 193 15.82 12.85 2.61
C LEU A 193 17.16 12.29 3.05
N SER A 194 18.05 13.15 3.54
CA SER A 194 19.35 12.73 4.09
C SER A 194 19.17 11.83 5.31
N HIS A 195 20.08 10.89 5.47
CA HIS A 195 20.09 9.94 6.60
C HIS A 195 18.94 8.92 6.65
N TYR A 196 18.08 8.87 5.63
CA TYR A 196 17.06 7.85 5.52
C TYR A 196 17.45 6.84 4.43
N PRO A 197 17.75 5.58 4.77
CA PRO A 197 18.34 4.62 3.83
C PRO A 197 17.44 4.29 2.64
N TYR A 198 16.11 4.39 2.79
CA TYR A 198 15.14 4.18 1.72
C TYR A 198 14.74 5.47 0.99
N SER A 199 15.52 6.54 1.14
CA SER A 199 15.36 7.75 0.35
C SER A 199 15.99 7.58 -1.02
N CYS A 200 15.34 8.03 -2.07
CA CYS A 200 15.91 8.04 -3.41
C CYS A 200 16.12 9.47 -3.93
N SER A 201 17.01 9.60 -4.91
CA SER A 201 17.23 10.87 -5.59
C SER A 201 16.00 11.25 -6.43
N ARG A 202 15.49 12.48 -6.24
CA ARG A 202 14.43 13.02 -7.09
C ARG A 202 14.83 13.06 -8.57
N ILE A 203 16.10 13.32 -8.86
CA ILE A 203 16.62 13.36 -10.23
C ILE A 203 16.57 11.94 -10.81
N ALA A 204 17.12 10.96 -10.10
CA ALA A 204 17.11 9.57 -10.55
C ALA A 204 15.69 9.04 -10.75
N LEU A 205 14.77 9.36 -9.85
CA LEU A 205 13.36 8.99 -10.01
C LEU A 205 12.74 9.65 -11.25
N LYS A 206 12.97 10.95 -11.47
CA LYS A 206 12.45 11.66 -12.65
C LYS A 206 12.96 11.05 -13.97
N GLU A 207 14.26 10.74 -14.04
CA GLU A 207 14.87 10.08 -15.18
C GLU A 207 14.25 8.69 -15.43
N HIS A 208 14.07 7.91 -14.35
CA HIS A 208 13.45 6.60 -14.43
C HIS A 208 11.98 6.66 -14.88
N LEU A 209 11.18 7.57 -14.33
CA LEU A 209 9.79 7.75 -14.77
C LEU A 209 9.69 8.22 -16.23
N SER A 210 10.68 8.99 -16.70
CA SER A 210 10.78 9.36 -18.13
C SER A 210 11.09 8.14 -18.99
N TYR A 211 11.96 7.24 -18.50
CA TYR A 211 12.22 5.98 -19.16
C TYR A 211 10.98 5.08 -19.24
N ILE A 212 10.25 4.90 -18.12
CA ILE A 212 8.98 4.15 -18.12
C ILE A 212 8.00 4.73 -19.14
N ARG A 213 7.85 6.06 -19.20
CA ARG A 213 7.00 6.72 -20.20
C ARG A 213 7.39 6.39 -21.64
N SER A 214 8.68 6.31 -21.94
CA SER A 214 9.17 5.98 -23.28
C SER A 214 8.86 4.53 -23.68
N ARG A 215 8.54 3.66 -22.70
CA ARG A 215 8.27 2.24 -22.91
C ARG A 215 6.77 1.88 -22.81
N LEU A 216 5.85 2.88 -22.68
CA LEU A 216 4.40 2.62 -22.55
C LEU A 216 3.78 1.88 -23.75
N GLY A 217 4.47 1.76 -24.88
CA GLY A 217 4.06 0.88 -25.98
C GLY A 217 4.36 -0.60 -25.77
N GLU A 218 5.17 -0.93 -24.75
CA GLU A 218 5.64 -2.29 -24.46
C GLU A 218 5.18 -2.78 -23.08
N ILE A 219 4.72 -1.89 -22.23
CA ILE A 219 4.27 -2.17 -20.86
C ILE A 219 2.89 -1.60 -20.60
N ASP A 220 2.14 -2.24 -19.72
CA ASP A 220 0.94 -1.71 -19.12
C ASP A 220 1.30 -1.09 -17.77
N ASN A 221 1.05 0.22 -17.61
CA ASN A 221 1.21 0.89 -16.33
C ASN A 221 -0.13 0.88 -15.60
N LEU A 222 -0.28 -0.06 -14.70
CA LEU A 222 -1.48 -0.33 -13.93
C LEU A 222 -1.24 -0.17 -12.44
N THR A 223 -2.30 0.07 -11.70
CA THR A 223 -2.27 -0.05 -10.24
C THR A 223 -2.24 -1.52 -9.82
N VAL A 224 -1.99 -1.79 -8.53
CA VAL A 224 -1.98 -3.16 -8.02
C VAL A 224 -3.35 -3.80 -8.14
N SER A 225 -4.41 -3.08 -7.80
CA SER A 225 -5.78 -3.60 -7.90
C SER A 225 -6.18 -3.88 -9.35
N GLU A 226 -5.88 -2.97 -10.29
CA GLU A 226 -6.13 -3.19 -11.72
C GLU A 226 -5.41 -4.43 -12.25
N THR A 227 -4.17 -4.65 -11.82
CA THR A 227 -3.40 -5.85 -12.21
C THR A 227 -4.05 -7.13 -11.67
N ILE A 228 -4.44 -7.14 -10.39
CA ILE A 228 -5.12 -8.28 -9.76
C ILE A 228 -6.45 -8.57 -10.48
N ASP A 229 -7.24 -7.55 -10.76
CA ASP A 229 -8.52 -7.69 -11.45
C ASP A 229 -8.35 -8.20 -12.89
N GLY A 230 -7.32 -7.71 -13.59
CA GLY A 230 -6.97 -8.22 -14.92
C GLY A 230 -6.58 -9.70 -14.90
N ILE A 231 -5.75 -10.13 -13.95
CA ILE A 231 -5.36 -11.54 -13.80
C ILE A 231 -6.57 -12.42 -13.47
N ARG A 232 -7.52 -11.93 -12.71
CA ARG A 232 -8.76 -12.66 -12.36
C ARG A 232 -9.81 -12.65 -13.47
N GLY A 233 -9.54 -11.99 -14.59
CA GLY A 233 -10.48 -11.86 -15.70
C GLY A 233 -11.63 -10.87 -15.44
N ASN A 234 -11.53 -10.03 -14.41
CA ASN A 234 -12.54 -9.05 -14.07
C ASN A 234 -12.47 -7.78 -14.95
N LEU A 235 -11.34 -7.58 -15.66
CA LEU A 235 -11.15 -6.49 -16.59
C LEU A 235 -10.89 -7.04 -18.00
N PRO A 236 -11.73 -6.75 -19.01
CA PRO A 236 -11.47 -7.15 -20.37
C PRO A 236 -10.21 -6.41 -20.90
N ASN A 237 -9.29 -7.16 -21.50
CA ASN A 237 -8.09 -6.66 -22.19
C ASN A 237 -6.95 -6.07 -21.34
N VAL A 238 -6.83 -6.43 -20.05
CA VAL A 238 -5.75 -5.94 -19.17
C VAL A 238 -4.52 -6.85 -19.15
N LEU A 239 -4.63 -8.09 -19.59
CA LEU A 239 -3.44 -8.95 -19.77
C LEU A 239 -2.89 -8.78 -21.19
N PRO A 240 -1.56 -8.75 -21.37
CA PRO A 240 -0.99 -8.78 -22.69
C PRO A 240 -1.55 -10.02 -23.42
N SER A 241 -2.39 -9.79 -24.42
CA SER A 241 -2.65 -10.82 -25.41
C SER A 241 -1.29 -11.43 -25.75
N SER A 242 -1.17 -12.76 -25.68
CA SER A 242 0.03 -13.48 -26.08
C SER A 242 0.54 -12.85 -27.40
N ARG A 243 1.44 -11.87 -27.28
CA ARG A 243 2.20 -11.41 -28.43
C ARG A 243 3.14 -12.56 -28.70
N SER A 244 2.73 -13.42 -29.64
CA SER A 244 3.57 -14.46 -30.22
C SER A 244 4.86 -13.83 -30.71
N PRO A 245 6.02 -14.52 -30.59
CA PRO A 245 7.32 -14.02 -30.98
C PRO A 245 7.39 -13.65 -32.44
#